data_b141df98d966c6fd29e4e31b1300fc8d
#
_entry.id   b141df98d966c6fd29e4e31b1300fc8d
#
_cell.length_a   1.000
_cell.length_b   1.000
_cell.length_c   1.000
_cell.angle_alpha   90.00
_cell.angle_beta   90.00
_cell.angle_gamma   90.00
#
_symmetry.space_group_name_H-M   'P 1'
#
loop_
_entity.id
_entity.type
_entity.pdbx_description
1 polymer ?
#
loop_
_entity_poly.entity_id
_entity_poly.type
_entity_poly.pdbx_seq_one_letter_code
_entity_poly.pdbx_strand_id
1 'polypeptide(L)'
;METKLVLLAYIDILPGFEKEVKEAVTTLAAETRKEPGSEQFLVHSRNDSPRTVVFYEIYKSAEAFELHKTLPYAAKFFEFVKGKIVDDKIEVVFLTPLDSSI
;
A
#
# COMPACT_ATOMS: atom_id res chain seq x y z
N MET A 1 23.07 -11.44 -1.64
CA MET A 1 21.90 -11.24 -2.53
C MET A 1 20.71 -10.85 -1.67
N GLU A 2 20.08 -9.73 -1.97
CA GLU A 2 18.94 -9.29 -1.19
C GLU A 2 17.70 -10.10 -1.53
N THR A 3 16.92 -10.44 -0.49
CA THR A 3 15.64 -11.09 -0.66
C THR A 3 14.58 -10.01 -0.82
N LYS A 4 13.83 -10.08 -1.91
CA LYS A 4 12.72 -9.16 -2.14
C LYS A 4 11.62 -9.38 -1.12
N LEU A 5 10.93 -8.30 -0.77
CA LEU A 5 9.78 -8.34 0.12
C LEU A 5 8.52 -8.13 -0.72
N VAL A 6 7.59 -9.07 -0.64
CA VAL A 6 6.33 -9.01 -1.38
C VAL A 6 5.19 -9.00 -0.38
N LEU A 7 4.21 -8.12 -0.60
CA LEU A 7 3.07 -8.05 0.29
C LEU A 7 1.79 -7.62 -0.43
N LEU A 8 0.67 -7.98 0.17
CA LEU A 8 -0.62 -7.36 -0.10
C LEU A 8 -1.02 -6.55 1.12
N ALA A 9 -1.59 -5.38 0.90
CA ALA A 9 -2.20 -4.60 1.96
C ALA A 9 -3.64 -4.29 1.59
N TYR A 10 -4.50 -4.15 2.60
CA TYR A 10 -5.92 -3.85 2.38
C TYR A 10 -6.37 -2.77 3.32
N ILE A 11 -7.24 -1.89 2.82
CA ILE A 11 -8.02 -1.00 3.67
C ILE A 11 -9.49 -1.08 3.22
N ASP A 12 -10.41 -0.97 4.18
CA ASP A 12 -11.83 -0.84 3.89
C ASP A 12 -12.25 0.58 4.20
N ILE A 13 -12.68 1.33 3.17
CA ILE A 13 -13.04 2.74 3.32
C ILE A 13 -14.43 2.84 3.93
N LEU A 14 -14.57 3.71 4.94
CA LEU A 14 -15.89 3.99 5.51
C LEU A 14 -16.77 4.71 4.49
N PRO A 15 -18.10 4.44 4.51
CA PRO A 15 -19.02 5.12 3.60
C PRO A 15 -18.89 6.65 3.69
N GLY A 16 -18.85 7.30 2.54
CA GLY A 16 -18.74 8.75 2.44
C GLY A 16 -17.33 9.26 2.24
N PHE A 17 -16.30 8.42 2.43
CA PHE A 17 -14.90 8.82 2.28
C PHE A 17 -14.24 8.23 1.03
N GLU A 18 -15.01 7.59 0.16
CA GLU A 18 -14.47 6.84 -0.98
C GLU A 18 -13.62 7.71 -1.90
N LYS A 19 -14.14 8.88 -2.27
CA LYS A 19 -13.44 9.74 -3.23
C LYS A 19 -12.12 10.24 -2.68
N GLU A 20 -12.14 10.81 -1.48
CA GLU A 20 -10.94 11.43 -0.92
C GLU A 20 -9.87 10.40 -0.55
N VAL A 21 -10.27 9.22 -0.06
CA VAL A 21 -9.29 8.17 0.26
C VAL A 21 -8.70 7.58 -1.03
N LYS A 22 -9.51 7.35 -2.05
CA LYS A 22 -8.99 6.82 -3.33
C LYS A 22 -8.04 7.81 -4.00
N GLU A 23 -8.31 9.10 -3.92
CA GLU A 23 -7.39 10.12 -4.41
C GLU A 23 -6.08 10.10 -3.63
N ALA A 24 -6.15 9.97 -2.31
CA ALA A 24 -4.95 9.87 -1.48
C ALA A 24 -4.14 8.61 -1.80
N VAL A 25 -4.81 7.49 -2.08
CA VAL A 25 -4.17 6.23 -2.48
C VAL A 25 -3.40 6.41 -3.79
N THR A 26 -4.00 7.06 -4.78
CA THR A 26 -3.32 7.26 -6.07
C THR A 26 -2.14 8.20 -5.94
N THR A 27 -2.22 9.20 -5.07
CA THR A 27 -1.09 10.10 -4.77
C THR A 27 0.03 9.32 -4.09
N LEU A 28 -0.30 8.49 -3.10
CA LEU A 28 0.67 7.63 -2.43
C LEU A 28 1.38 6.72 -3.44
N ALA A 29 0.63 6.11 -4.34
CA ALA A 29 1.18 5.22 -5.35
C ALA A 29 2.17 5.93 -6.26
N ALA A 30 1.83 7.13 -6.72
CA ALA A 30 2.71 7.91 -7.59
C ALA A 30 4.03 8.25 -6.91
N GLU A 31 3.98 8.64 -5.63
CA GLU A 31 5.18 8.96 -4.88
C GLU A 31 6.01 7.72 -4.56
N THR A 32 5.35 6.63 -4.17
CA THR A 32 6.04 5.38 -3.84
C THR A 32 6.82 4.83 -5.03
N ARG A 33 6.26 4.93 -6.23
CA ARG A 33 6.92 4.45 -7.46
C ARG A 33 8.22 5.18 -7.77
N LYS A 34 8.45 6.35 -7.18
CA LYS A 34 9.70 7.10 -7.35
C LYS A 34 10.80 6.61 -6.39
N GLU A 35 10.47 5.81 -5.39
CA GLU A 35 11.45 5.30 -4.43
C GLU A 35 12.37 4.28 -5.09
N PRO A 36 13.69 4.40 -4.92
CA PRO A 36 14.61 3.42 -5.51
C PRO A 36 14.39 1.99 -5.05
N GLY A 37 13.88 1.81 -3.82
CA GLY A 37 13.63 0.48 -3.26
C GLY A 37 12.29 -0.13 -3.64
N SER A 38 11.40 0.62 -4.27
CA SER A 38 10.09 0.12 -4.71
C SER A 38 10.18 -0.45 -6.11
N GLU A 39 9.83 -1.72 -6.27
CA GLU A 39 9.83 -2.37 -7.59
C GLU A 39 8.43 -2.42 -8.18
N GLN A 40 7.41 -2.62 -7.34
CA GLN A 40 6.00 -2.60 -7.75
C GLN A 40 5.19 -1.94 -6.66
N PHE A 41 4.25 -1.11 -7.06
CA PHE A 41 3.27 -0.55 -6.14
C PHE A 41 1.99 -0.34 -6.95
N LEU A 42 1.10 -1.33 -6.91
CA LEU A 42 -0.13 -1.34 -7.69
C LEU A 42 -1.33 -1.24 -6.75
N VAL A 43 -2.26 -0.36 -7.10
CA VAL A 43 -3.42 -0.10 -6.24
C VAL A 43 -4.70 -0.40 -7.00
N HIS A 44 -5.65 -1.00 -6.30
CA HIS A 44 -6.88 -1.52 -6.90
C HIS A 44 -8.05 -1.31 -5.96
N SER A 45 -9.23 -1.18 -6.54
CA SER A 45 -10.49 -1.34 -5.83
C SER A 45 -11.02 -2.74 -6.16
N ARG A 46 -11.53 -3.46 -5.17
CA ARG A 46 -12.13 -4.78 -5.45
C ARG A 46 -13.45 -4.61 -6.19
N ASN A 47 -13.66 -5.45 -7.20
CA ASN A 47 -14.92 -5.39 -7.96
C ASN A 47 -16.14 -5.78 -7.12
N ASP A 48 -15.95 -6.76 -6.21
CA ASP A 48 -17.04 -7.26 -5.35
C ASP A 48 -17.20 -6.46 -4.07
N SER A 49 -16.31 -5.51 -3.81
CA SER A 49 -16.34 -4.65 -2.62
C SER A 49 -15.63 -3.34 -2.96
N PRO A 50 -16.31 -2.39 -3.65
CA PRO A 50 -15.64 -1.20 -4.18
C PRO A 50 -14.99 -0.29 -3.14
N ARG A 51 -15.37 -0.39 -1.86
CA ARG A 51 -14.70 0.37 -0.79
C ARG A 51 -13.46 -0.33 -0.25
N THR A 52 -13.17 -1.55 -0.70
CA THR A 52 -11.95 -2.25 -0.32
C THR A 52 -10.87 -1.94 -1.34
N VAL A 53 -9.78 -1.33 -0.85
CA VAL A 53 -8.61 -1.02 -1.67
C VAL A 53 -7.55 -2.07 -1.39
N VAL A 54 -6.96 -2.61 -2.46
CA VAL A 54 -5.92 -3.65 -2.37
C VAL A 54 -4.63 -3.07 -2.96
N PHE A 55 -3.55 -3.15 -2.18
CA PHE A 55 -2.22 -2.73 -2.60
C PHE A 55 -1.40 -3.99 -2.85
N TYR A 56 -0.75 -4.07 -4.01
CA TYR A 56 0.23 -5.12 -4.28
C TYR A 56 1.59 -4.45 -4.37
N GLU A 57 2.52 -4.86 -3.49
CA GLU A 57 3.77 -4.16 -3.32
C GLU A 57 4.94 -5.11 -3.34
N ILE A 58 6.00 -4.72 -4.06
CA ILE A 58 7.28 -5.44 -4.06
C ILE A 58 8.38 -4.43 -3.78
N TYR A 59 9.19 -4.72 -2.76
CA TYR A 59 10.35 -3.91 -2.38
C TYR A 59 11.63 -4.74 -2.58
N LYS A 60 12.74 -4.07 -2.85
CA LYS A 60 14.03 -4.74 -3.04
C LYS A 60 14.48 -5.51 -1.80
N SER A 61 14.06 -5.04 -0.60
CA SER A 61 14.46 -5.62 0.67
C SER A 61 13.48 -5.21 1.76
N ALA A 62 13.59 -5.86 2.93
CA ALA A 62 12.82 -5.46 4.11
C ALA A 62 13.20 -4.05 4.55
N GLU A 63 14.46 -3.67 4.43
CA GLU A 63 14.92 -2.32 4.79
C GLU A 63 14.27 -1.25 3.91
N ALA A 64 14.09 -1.54 2.61
CA ALA A 64 13.43 -0.61 1.69
C ALA A 64 11.97 -0.38 2.10
N PHE A 65 11.28 -1.42 2.55
CA PHE A 65 9.91 -1.32 3.05
C PHE A 65 9.85 -0.50 4.35
N GLU A 66 10.77 -0.75 5.27
CA GLU A 66 10.83 0.02 6.52
C GLU A 66 11.10 1.51 6.24
N LEU A 67 12.00 1.80 5.31
CA LEU A 67 12.26 3.18 4.89
C LEU A 67 11.02 3.83 4.30
N HIS A 68 10.31 3.11 3.43
CA HIS A 68 9.06 3.60 2.81
C HIS A 68 8.08 4.11 3.86
N LYS A 69 7.90 3.37 4.95
CA LYS A 69 6.93 3.72 5.99
C LYS A 69 7.30 5.01 6.73
N THR A 70 8.57 5.41 6.70
CA THR A 70 9.04 6.61 7.41
C THR A 70 9.06 7.86 6.54
N LEU A 71 8.86 7.72 5.24
CA LEU A 71 8.92 8.88 4.34
C LEU A 71 7.72 9.81 4.59
N PRO A 72 7.93 11.14 4.43
CA PRO A 72 6.89 12.11 4.81
C PRO A 72 5.54 11.89 4.14
N TYR A 73 5.52 11.54 2.86
CA TYR A 73 4.24 11.34 2.16
C TYR A 73 3.52 10.08 2.63
N ALA A 74 4.27 9.04 3.05
CA ALA A 74 3.65 7.82 3.59
C ALA A 74 3.08 8.10 4.98
N ALA A 75 3.83 8.78 5.83
CA ALA A 75 3.34 9.19 7.14
C ALA A 75 2.10 10.08 7.03
N LYS A 76 2.10 10.99 6.05
CA LYS A 76 0.96 11.86 5.78
C LYS A 76 -0.27 11.07 5.35
N PHE A 77 -0.08 10.04 4.53
CA PHE A 77 -1.18 9.16 4.12
C PHE A 77 -1.78 8.44 5.33
N PHE A 78 -0.94 7.85 6.18
CA PHE A 78 -1.42 7.13 7.36
C PHE A 78 -2.22 8.04 8.28
N GLU A 79 -1.76 9.28 8.46
CA GLU A 79 -2.48 10.27 9.27
C GLU A 79 -3.81 10.66 8.62
N PHE A 80 -3.80 10.85 7.30
CA PHE A 80 -5.00 11.26 6.55
C PHE A 80 -6.12 10.24 6.65
N VAL A 81 -5.82 8.94 6.59
CA VAL A 81 -6.85 7.90 6.57
C VAL A 81 -7.46 7.60 7.94
N LYS A 82 -6.86 8.11 9.01
CA LYS A 82 -7.45 7.93 10.35
C LYS A 82 -8.87 8.48 10.39
N GLY A 83 -9.79 7.67 10.90
CA GLY A 83 -11.20 8.02 10.96
C GLY A 83 -11.94 7.85 9.62
N LYS A 84 -11.27 7.42 8.56
CA LYS A 84 -11.86 7.26 7.23
C LYS A 84 -11.84 5.81 6.75
N ILE A 85 -11.19 4.93 7.48
CA ILE A 85 -11.15 3.50 7.17
C ILE A 85 -11.63 2.70 8.37
N VAL A 86 -12.13 1.49 8.10
CA VAL A 86 -12.71 0.63 9.13
C VAL A 86 -11.63 0.28 10.17
N ASP A 87 -11.95 0.46 11.45
CA ASP A 87 -11.09 0.16 12.60
C ASP A 87 -9.72 0.86 12.56
N ASP A 88 -9.57 1.88 11.73
CA ASP A 88 -8.28 2.54 11.48
C ASP A 88 -7.18 1.54 11.14
N LYS A 89 -7.55 0.46 10.46
CA LYS A 89 -6.68 -0.70 10.27
C LYS A 89 -6.25 -0.86 8.84
N ILE A 90 -4.94 -1.06 8.65
CA ILE A 90 -4.35 -1.50 7.39
C ILE A 90 -3.91 -2.94 7.58
N GLU A 91 -4.58 -3.87 6.87
CA GLU A 91 -4.19 -5.27 6.89
C GLU A 91 -2.98 -5.47 6.01
N VAL A 92 -2.00 -6.23 6.48
CA VAL A 92 -0.82 -6.56 5.68
C VAL A 92 -0.64 -8.06 5.68
N VAL A 93 -0.47 -8.64 4.48
CA VAL A 93 -0.21 -10.07 4.29
C VAL A 93 1.09 -10.18 3.49
N PHE A 94 2.11 -10.78 4.09
CA PHE A 94 3.38 -11.00 3.39
C PHE A 94 3.27 -12.26 2.53
N LEU A 95 3.88 -12.20 1.36
CA LEU A 95 3.83 -13.26 0.36
C LEU A 95 5.22 -13.78 0.09
N THR A 96 5.33 -15.09 -0.14
CA THR A 96 6.57 -15.72 -0.56
C THR A 96 6.41 -16.16 -2.01
N PRO A 97 7.22 -15.65 -2.94
CA PRO A 97 7.17 -16.11 -4.33
C PRO A 97 7.47 -17.60 -4.42
N LEU A 98 6.71 -18.31 -5.26
CA LEU A 98 6.94 -19.75 -5.47
C LEU A 98 8.01 -20.02 -6.52
N ASP A 99 8.34 -19.01 -7.32
CA ASP A 99 9.37 -19.11 -8.35
C ASP A 99 10.14 -17.79 -8.41
N SER A 100 11.00 -17.65 -9.41
CA SER A 100 11.86 -16.47 -9.54
C SER A 100 11.32 -15.45 -10.54
N SER A 101 10.00 -15.34 -10.68
CA SER A 101 9.37 -14.45 -11.66
C SER A 101 9.47 -12.96 -11.30
N ILE A 102 9.89 -12.63 -10.08
CA ILE A 102 10.06 -11.24 -9.65
C ILE A 102 11.49 -10.93 -9.27
#